data_a8f90ee4e1cf982a8441585ffa6379eb
#
_entry.id   a8f90ee4e1cf982a8441585ffa6379eb
#
_cell.length_a   1.000
_cell.length_b   1.000
_cell.length_c   1.000
_cell.angle_alpha   90.00
_cell.angle_beta   90.00
_cell.angle_gamma   90.00
#
_symmetry.space_group_name_H-M   'P 1'
#
loop_
_entity.id
_entity.type
_entity.pdbx_description
1 polymer ?
#
loop_
_entity_poly.entity_id
_entity_poly.type
_entity_poly.pdbx_seq_one_letter_code
_entity_poly.pdbx_strand_id
1 'polypeptide(L)'
;MIEREYHTYLKLERGLSDNSIVAYKLDFNRLKTYMEEHQIDVVRATFDDLQAFVFETFKGIKSAKTQARLLSSIHSFYRFLLYHRYIEQDPSELLEMPRVEKHLPEVLSLEEIDAMIAQIDMSKPEGHRNRAIIEMLYGSGLRVSELTELRLSNIYRKEGYMRILGKGSKQRLVPISPVADEQFGYWLKDRSQLDIKPEASDIAFLNHYGRQLTRAMIFTIVKRLAEAAGIRKTISPHTLRHSFATHLLQNGADLRIIQQLLGLEYTVTTEIYT
;
A
#
# COMPACT_ATOMS: atom_id res chain seq x y z
N MET A 1 -10.12 -8.87 -28.18
CA MET A 1 -11.14 -7.79 -28.14
C MET A 1 -11.65 -7.60 -26.71
N ILE A 2 -12.29 -8.57 -26.10
CA ILE A 2 -12.88 -8.54 -24.73
C ILE A 2 -11.90 -8.09 -23.65
N GLU A 3 -10.64 -8.54 -23.67
CA GLU A 3 -9.64 -8.16 -22.67
C GLU A 3 -9.34 -6.65 -22.66
N ARG A 4 -9.31 -6.02 -23.82
CA ARG A 4 -9.13 -4.57 -23.96
C ARG A 4 -10.33 -3.79 -23.42
N GLU A 5 -11.52 -4.26 -23.71
CA GLU A 5 -12.77 -3.65 -23.25
C GLU A 5 -12.93 -3.80 -21.74
N TYR A 6 -12.61 -5.00 -21.20
CA TYR A 6 -12.59 -5.21 -19.76
C TYR A 6 -11.60 -4.28 -19.03
N HIS A 7 -10.41 -4.07 -19.63
CA HIS A 7 -9.45 -3.11 -19.08
C HIS A 7 -10.01 -1.68 -19.05
N THR A 8 -10.67 -1.27 -20.13
CA THR A 8 -11.31 0.05 -20.23
C THR A 8 -12.42 0.19 -19.21
N TYR A 9 -13.26 -0.82 -19.05
CA TYR A 9 -14.31 -0.91 -18.03
C TYR A 9 -13.75 -0.74 -16.61
N LEU A 10 -12.68 -1.48 -16.26
CA LEU A 10 -12.05 -1.37 -14.94
C LEU A 10 -11.52 0.04 -14.66
N LYS A 11 -10.98 0.70 -15.68
CA LYS A 11 -10.37 2.02 -15.55
C LYS A 11 -11.40 3.14 -15.56
N LEU A 12 -12.30 3.16 -16.52
CA LEU A 12 -13.20 4.28 -16.78
C LEU A 12 -14.54 4.15 -16.03
N GLU A 13 -15.13 2.96 -15.98
CA GLU A 13 -16.44 2.77 -15.36
C GLU A 13 -16.34 2.40 -13.88
N ARG A 14 -15.36 1.54 -13.51
CA ARG A 14 -15.14 1.15 -12.12
C ARG A 14 -14.21 2.10 -11.35
N GLY A 15 -13.49 2.98 -12.05
CA GLY A 15 -12.58 3.95 -11.42
C GLY A 15 -11.47 3.30 -10.57
N LEU A 16 -11.04 2.07 -10.93
CA LEU A 16 -10.05 1.35 -10.16
C LEU A 16 -8.67 2.00 -10.30
N SER A 17 -7.86 1.90 -9.25
CA SER A 17 -6.46 2.32 -9.31
C SER A 17 -5.64 1.42 -10.23
N ASP A 18 -4.56 1.94 -10.82
CA ASP A 18 -3.67 1.17 -11.70
C ASP A 18 -3.16 -0.12 -11.03
N ASN A 19 -2.83 -0.09 -9.72
CA ASN A 19 -2.45 -1.28 -8.96
C ASN A 19 -3.58 -2.31 -8.86
N SER A 20 -4.82 -1.87 -8.68
CA SER A 20 -5.99 -2.76 -8.67
C SER A 20 -6.22 -3.37 -10.05
N ILE A 21 -6.07 -2.56 -11.11
CA ILE A 21 -6.20 -3.01 -12.49
C ILE A 21 -5.14 -4.07 -12.82
N VAL A 22 -3.88 -3.84 -12.42
CA VAL A 22 -2.79 -4.83 -12.60
C VAL A 22 -3.12 -6.13 -11.87
N ALA A 23 -3.60 -6.05 -10.63
CA ALA A 23 -3.98 -7.25 -9.87
C ALA A 23 -5.13 -8.02 -10.52
N TYR A 24 -6.18 -7.31 -10.99
CA TYR A 24 -7.33 -7.91 -11.67
C TYR A 24 -6.94 -8.54 -13.02
N LYS A 25 -6.03 -7.91 -13.75
CA LYS A 25 -5.47 -8.49 -14.98
C LYS A 25 -4.70 -9.80 -14.71
N LEU A 26 -3.89 -9.84 -13.68
CA LEU A 26 -3.16 -11.05 -13.30
C LEU A 26 -4.13 -12.18 -12.93
N ASP A 27 -5.20 -11.87 -12.22
CA ASP A 27 -6.21 -12.85 -11.86
C ASP A 27 -7.01 -13.33 -13.09
N PHE A 28 -7.39 -12.40 -13.96
CA PHE A 28 -8.03 -12.72 -15.23
C PHE A 28 -7.15 -13.61 -16.12
N ASN A 29 -5.87 -13.29 -16.24
CA ASN A 29 -4.94 -14.11 -17.03
C ASN A 29 -4.82 -15.53 -16.45
N ARG A 30 -4.83 -15.69 -15.13
CA ARG A 30 -4.88 -17.00 -14.48
C ARG A 30 -6.13 -17.78 -14.87
N LEU A 31 -7.30 -17.14 -14.76
CA LEU A 31 -8.57 -17.74 -15.17
C LEU A 31 -8.51 -18.14 -16.63
N LYS A 32 -8.10 -17.25 -17.51
CA LYS A 32 -8.01 -17.48 -18.94
C LYS A 32 -7.10 -18.65 -19.28
N THR A 33 -5.88 -18.69 -18.72
CA THR A 33 -4.93 -19.79 -18.93
C THR A 33 -5.52 -21.13 -18.49
N TYR A 34 -6.14 -21.19 -17.31
CA TYR A 34 -6.81 -22.40 -16.83
C TYR A 34 -7.91 -22.88 -17.77
N MET A 35 -8.76 -21.96 -18.24
CA MET A 35 -9.85 -22.30 -19.16
C MET A 35 -9.31 -22.79 -20.52
N GLU A 36 -8.27 -22.16 -21.05
CA GLU A 36 -7.60 -22.59 -22.28
C GLU A 36 -6.99 -24.00 -22.15
N GLU A 37 -6.33 -24.31 -21.03
CA GLU A 37 -5.78 -25.65 -20.74
C GLU A 37 -6.86 -26.74 -20.70
N HIS A 38 -8.07 -26.38 -20.27
CA HIS A 38 -9.23 -27.27 -20.22
C HIS A 38 -10.12 -27.21 -21.47
N GLN A 39 -9.69 -26.48 -22.52
CA GLN A 39 -10.42 -26.29 -23.77
C GLN A 39 -11.81 -25.64 -23.60
N ILE A 40 -11.93 -24.77 -22.58
CA ILE A 40 -13.15 -24.03 -22.25
C ILE A 40 -12.99 -22.57 -22.73
N ASP A 41 -14.00 -22.06 -23.44
CA ASP A 41 -14.07 -20.61 -23.72
C ASP A 41 -14.45 -19.87 -22.42
N VAL A 42 -13.60 -18.96 -21.97
CA VAL A 42 -13.83 -18.19 -20.74
C VAL A 42 -15.15 -17.42 -20.73
N VAL A 43 -15.69 -17.08 -21.90
CA VAL A 43 -17.02 -16.41 -22.03
C VAL A 43 -18.16 -17.40 -21.83
N ARG A 44 -17.95 -18.69 -22.10
CA ARG A 44 -18.95 -19.76 -22.01
C ARG A 44 -18.78 -20.65 -20.79
N ALA A 45 -17.83 -20.30 -19.91
CA ALA A 45 -17.59 -21.06 -18.69
C ALA A 45 -18.87 -21.14 -17.83
N THR A 46 -19.10 -22.32 -17.28
CA THR A 46 -20.21 -22.60 -16.37
C THR A 46 -19.81 -22.33 -14.91
N PHE A 47 -20.77 -22.38 -14.00
CA PHE A 47 -20.48 -22.34 -12.56
C PHE A 47 -19.52 -23.47 -12.14
N ASP A 48 -19.73 -24.69 -12.65
CA ASP A 48 -18.89 -25.85 -12.29
C ASP A 48 -17.44 -25.66 -12.75
N ASP A 49 -17.24 -25.08 -13.94
CA ASP A 49 -15.90 -24.75 -14.45
C ASP A 49 -15.18 -23.73 -13.55
N LEU A 50 -15.93 -22.70 -13.13
CA LEU A 50 -15.40 -21.68 -12.22
C LEU A 50 -15.11 -22.23 -10.83
N GLN A 51 -15.98 -23.11 -10.33
CA GLN A 51 -15.79 -23.79 -9.04
C GLN A 51 -14.53 -24.68 -9.07
N ALA A 52 -14.31 -25.43 -10.16
CA ALA A 52 -13.13 -26.24 -10.36
C ALA A 52 -11.85 -25.38 -10.41
N PHE A 53 -11.88 -24.26 -11.16
CA PHE A 53 -10.78 -23.29 -11.20
C PHE A 53 -10.45 -22.75 -9.82
N VAL A 54 -11.45 -22.30 -9.07
CA VAL A 54 -11.28 -21.74 -7.72
C VAL A 54 -10.68 -22.79 -6.79
N PHE A 55 -11.21 -24.01 -6.79
CA PHE A 55 -10.73 -25.10 -5.96
C PHE A 55 -9.27 -25.41 -6.23
N GLU A 56 -8.86 -25.51 -7.49
CA GLU A 56 -7.49 -25.81 -7.86
C GLU A 56 -6.53 -24.66 -7.52
N THR A 57 -6.93 -23.44 -7.87
CA THR A 57 -6.12 -22.25 -7.62
C THR A 57 -5.92 -21.99 -6.12
N PHE A 58 -6.93 -22.28 -5.29
CA PHE A 58 -6.84 -22.08 -3.84
C PHE A 58 -5.86 -23.02 -3.14
N LYS A 59 -5.56 -24.19 -3.70
CA LYS A 59 -4.50 -25.08 -3.18
C LYS A 59 -3.15 -24.37 -3.11
N GLY A 60 -2.86 -23.47 -4.07
CA GLY A 60 -1.63 -22.67 -4.12
C GLY A 60 -1.68 -21.33 -3.36
N ILE A 61 -2.86 -20.87 -2.94
CA ILE A 61 -3.08 -19.56 -2.29
C ILE A 61 -3.44 -19.74 -0.82
N LYS A 62 -2.47 -19.54 0.07
CA LYS A 62 -2.68 -19.66 1.53
C LYS A 62 -3.45 -18.47 2.16
N SER A 63 -3.42 -17.30 1.54
CA SER A 63 -4.01 -16.07 2.11
C SER A 63 -5.48 -15.92 1.73
N ALA A 64 -6.40 -15.94 2.70
CA ALA A 64 -7.82 -15.70 2.51
C ALA A 64 -8.11 -14.34 1.83
N LYS A 65 -7.32 -13.30 2.13
CA LYS A 65 -7.42 -11.99 1.46
C LYS A 65 -7.10 -12.10 -0.04
N THR A 66 -6.09 -12.89 -0.41
CA THR A 66 -5.73 -13.11 -1.82
C THR A 66 -6.80 -13.94 -2.53
N GLN A 67 -7.37 -14.94 -1.86
CA GLN A 67 -8.50 -15.72 -2.37
C GLN A 67 -9.72 -14.83 -2.61
N ALA A 68 -10.08 -14.00 -1.62
CA ALA A 68 -11.19 -13.05 -1.73
C ALA A 68 -10.99 -12.05 -2.88
N ARG A 69 -9.76 -11.55 -3.08
CA ARG A 69 -9.44 -10.67 -4.21
C ARG A 69 -9.60 -11.37 -5.55
N LEU A 70 -9.13 -12.62 -5.67
CA LEU A 70 -9.30 -13.42 -6.89
C LEU A 70 -10.79 -13.58 -7.24
N LEU A 71 -11.61 -13.96 -6.28
CA LEU A 71 -13.07 -14.07 -6.49
C LEU A 71 -13.70 -12.74 -6.87
N SER A 72 -13.30 -11.64 -6.21
CA SER A 72 -13.78 -10.30 -6.57
C SER A 72 -13.40 -9.93 -8.02
N SER A 73 -12.23 -10.37 -8.49
CA SER A 73 -11.80 -10.19 -9.88
C SER A 73 -12.65 -11.00 -10.86
N ILE A 74 -12.96 -12.27 -10.53
CA ILE A 74 -13.83 -13.14 -11.33
C ILE A 74 -15.25 -12.55 -11.43
N HIS A 75 -15.86 -12.21 -10.30
CA HIS A 75 -17.16 -11.53 -10.28
C HIS A 75 -17.16 -10.22 -11.10
N SER A 76 -16.08 -9.44 -11.02
CA SER A 76 -15.96 -8.21 -11.81
C SER A 76 -15.94 -8.49 -13.30
N PHE A 77 -15.26 -9.56 -13.74
CA PHE A 77 -15.18 -9.93 -15.15
C PHE A 77 -16.54 -10.44 -15.67
N TYR A 78 -17.20 -11.34 -14.96
CA TYR A 78 -18.48 -11.85 -15.42
C TYR A 78 -19.62 -10.82 -15.35
N ARG A 79 -19.58 -9.91 -14.37
CA ARG A 79 -20.49 -8.73 -14.36
C ARG A 79 -20.24 -7.81 -15.55
N PHE A 80 -18.97 -7.61 -15.96
CA PHE A 80 -18.67 -6.88 -17.18
C PHE A 80 -19.27 -7.59 -18.40
N LEU A 81 -19.09 -8.91 -18.53
CA LEU A 81 -19.67 -9.67 -19.63
C LEU A 81 -21.21 -9.57 -19.66
N LEU A 82 -21.85 -9.70 -18.51
CA LEU A 82 -23.32 -9.57 -18.39
C LEU A 82 -23.77 -8.15 -18.76
N TYR A 83 -23.11 -7.12 -18.25
CA TYR A 83 -23.45 -5.72 -18.51
C TYR A 83 -23.35 -5.36 -20.01
N HIS A 84 -22.33 -5.86 -20.68
CA HIS A 84 -22.12 -5.67 -22.10
C HIS A 84 -22.83 -6.70 -22.99
N ARG A 85 -23.71 -7.54 -22.41
CA ARG A 85 -24.53 -8.54 -23.12
C ARG A 85 -23.72 -9.59 -23.88
N TYR A 86 -22.52 -9.92 -23.43
CA TYR A 86 -21.75 -11.05 -23.92
C TYR A 86 -22.29 -12.39 -23.42
N ILE A 87 -22.95 -12.36 -22.26
CA ILE A 87 -23.61 -13.51 -21.62
C ILE A 87 -24.99 -13.07 -21.11
N GLU A 88 -25.89 -14.04 -20.91
CA GLU A 88 -27.25 -13.80 -20.40
C GLU A 88 -27.35 -14.02 -18.89
N GLN A 89 -26.45 -14.81 -18.32
CA GLN A 89 -26.41 -15.12 -16.88
C GLN A 89 -24.96 -15.05 -16.37
N ASP A 90 -24.78 -14.61 -15.14
CA ASP A 90 -23.47 -14.55 -14.50
C ASP A 90 -23.15 -15.90 -13.83
N PRO A 91 -22.22 -16.71 -14.39
CA PRO A 91 -21.89 -18.01 -13.80
C PRO A 91 -21.10 -17.89 -12.48
N SER A 92 -20.62 -16.69 -12.16
CA SER A 92 -19.86 -16.46 -10.93
C SER A 92 -20.74 -16.09 -9.72
N GLU A 93 -22.03 -15.83 -9.92
CA GLU A 93 -22.93 -15.29 -8.89
C GLU A 93 -22.98 -16.14 -7.62
N LEU A 94 -22.94 -17.47 -7.77
CA LEU A 94 -23.01 -18.43 -6.66
C LEU A 94 -21.63 -18.78 -6.05
N LEU A 95 -20.53 -18.21 -6.53
CA LEU A 95 -19.22 -18.43 -5.91
C LEU A 95 -19.16 -17.76 -4.54
N GLU A 96 -18.95 -18.56 -3.51
CA GLU A 96 -18.89 -18.08 -2.13
C GLU A 96 -17.56 -17.40 -1.82
N MET A 97 -17.64 -16.23 -1.22
CA MET A 97 -16.46 -15.50 -0.75
C MET A 97 -15.86 -16.19 0.49
N PRO A 98 -14.53 -16.38 0.55
CA PRO A 98 -13.89 -16.96 1.73
C PRO A 98 -14.09 -16.03 2.93
N ARG A 99 -14.28 -16.63 4.09
CA ARG A 99 -14.32 -15.88 5.35
C ARG A 99 -12.94 -15.31 5.63
N VAL A 100 -12.84 -14.00 5.57
CA VAL A 100 -11.62 -13.28 5.93
C VAL A 100 -11.76 -12.87 7.40
N GLU A 101 -10.98 -13.49 8.26
CA GLU A 101 -10.90 -13.05 9.66
C GLU A 101 -10.36 -11.62 9.71
N LYS A 102 -11.11 -10.73 10.37
CA LYS A 102 -10.66 -9.37 10.65
C LYS A 102 -9.73 -9.43 11.85
N HIS A 103 -8.42 -9.57 11.64
CA HIS A 103 -7.47 -9.30 12.70
C HIS A 103 -7.44 -7.80 12.96
N LEU A 104 -7.57 -7.42 14.22
CA LEU A 104 -7.34 -6.04 14.63
C LEU A 104 -5.90 -5.66 14.23
N PRO A 105 -5.71 -4.51 13.59
CA PRO A 105 -4.37 -4.10 13.20
C PRO A 105 -3.51 -3.87 14.43
N GLU A 106 -2.27 -4.32 14.37
CA GLU A 106 -1.32 -4.11 15.46
C GLU A 106 -0.93 -2.63 15.58
N VAL A 107 -0.87 -2.15 16.80
CA VAL A 107 -0.44 -0.80 17.17
C VAL A 107 0.85 -0.90 17.96
N LEU A 108 1.84 -0.09 17.62
CA LEU A 108 3.06 0.08 18.40
C LEU A 108 2.80 1.10 19.52
N SER A 109 3.30 0.85 20.71
CA SER A 109 3.37 1.87 21.75
C SER A 109 4.47 2.89 21.47
N LEU A 110 4.48 4.01 22.19
CA LEU A 110 5.55 5.01 22.07
C LEU A 110 6.91 4.41 22.42
N GLU A 111 6.96 3.61 23.48
CA GLU A 111 8.17 2.92 23.96
C GLU A 111 8.69 1.94 22.91
N GLU A 112 7.81 1.22 22.19
CA GLU A 112 8.21 0.32 21.11
C GLU A 112 8.78 1.10 19.93
N ILE A 113 8.21 2.25 19.59
CA ILE A 113 8.73 3.13 18.53
C ILE A 113 10.12 3.69 18.91
N ASP A 114 10.26 4.18 20.15
CA ASP A 114 11.53 4.67 20.67
C ASP A 114 12.59 3.56 20.72
N ALA A 115 12.20 2.35 21.11
CA ALA A 115 13.08 1.18 21.09
C ALA A 115 13.55 0.84 19.67
N MET A 116 12.67 0.91 18.65
CA MET A 116 13.06 0.73 17.25
C MET A 116 14.05 1.82 16.79
N ILE A 117 13.80 3.07 17.14
CA ILE A 117 14.66 4.19 16.81
C ILE A 117 16.05 4.04 17.44
N ALA A 118 16.10 3.57 18.69
CA ALA A 118 17.37 3.32 19.41
C ALA A 118 18.24 2.24 18.75
N GLN A 119 17.69 1.37 17.92
CA GLN A 119 18.45 0.37 17.17
C GLN A 119 19.14 0.95 15.91
N ILE A 120 18.90 2.21 15.58
CA ILE A 120 19.51 2.82 14.39
C ILE A 120 20.97 3.16 14.69
N ASP A 121 21.88 2.52 13.98
CA ASP A 121 23.32 2.81 14.07
C ASP A 121 23.63 4.13 13.37
N MET A 122 23.78 5.19 14.17
CA MET A 122 24.02 6.55 13.68
C MET A 122 25.47 6.74 13.18
N SER A 123 26.36 5.76 13.40
CA SER A 123 27.73 5.79 12.85
C SER A 123 27.78 5.41 11.38
N LYS A 124 26.71 4.83 10.84
CA LYS A 124 26.62 4.42 9.44
C LYS A 124 26.07 5.55 8.56
N PRO A 125 26.53 5.63 7.29
CA PRO A 125 26.05 6.66 6.37
C PRO A 125 24.53 6.69 6.16
N GLU A 126 23.85 5.54 6.33
CA GLU A 126 22.40 5.44 6.24
C GLU A 126 21.66 5.70 7.56
N GLY A 127 22.37 5.95 8.67
CA GLY A 127 21.76 6.15 9.99
C GLY A 127 20.75 7.30 10.00
N HIS A 128 21.18 8.50 9.63
CA HIS A 128 20.28 9.67 9.57
C HIS A 128 19.13 9.49 8.59
N ARG A 129 19.37 8.82 7.43
CA ARG A 129 18.31 8.48 6.49
C ARG A 129 17.27 7.58 7.12
N ASN A 130 17.67 6.50 7.76
CA ASN A 130 16.76 5.52 8.35
C ASN A 130 16.00 6.16 9.51
N ARG A 131 16.63 7.02 10.30
CA ARG A 131 15.99 7.80 11.36
C ARG A 131 14.92 8.73 10.78
N ALA A 132 15.25 9.53 9.78
CA ALA A 132 14.30 10.41 9.12
C ALA A 132 13.11 9.65 8.49
N ILE A 133 13.36 8.46 7.93
CA ILE A 133 12.31 7.57 7.39
C ILE A 133 11.32 7.17 8.48
N ILE A 134 11.79 6.67 9.63
CA ILE A 134 10.92 6.26 10.73
C ILE A 134 10.13 7.45 11.28
N GLU A 135 10.81 8.59 11.51
CA GLU A 135 10.18 9.81 11.99
C GLU A 135 9.09 10.34 11.03
N MET A 136 9.30 10.28 9.72
CA MET A 136 8.28 10.69 8.75
C MET A 136 7.15 9.68 8.60
N LEU A 137 7.42 8.38 8.64
CA LEU A 137 6.37 7.35 8.58
C LEU A 137 5.46 7.43 9.79
N TYR A 138 6.02 7.59 10.99
CA TYR A 138 5.27 7.70 12.22
C TYR A 138 4.77 9.13 12.45
N GLY A 139 5.65 10.13 12.48
CA GLY A 139 5.29 11.51 12.87
C GLY A 139 4.42 12.26 11.86
N SER A 140 4.35 11.81 10.61
CA SER A 140 3.50 12.40 9.56
C SER A 140 2.50 11.41 8.96
N GLY A 141 2.52 10.15 9.38
CA GLY A 141 1.61 9.11 8.92
C GLY A 141 1.64 8.85 7.42
N LEU A 142 2.79 8.98 6.76
CA LEU A 142 2.92 8.78 5.32
C LEU A 142 2.68 7.31 4.93
N ARG A 143 2.09 7.10 3.74
CA ARG A 143 2.14 5.79 3.09
C ARG A 143 3.56 5.50 2.61
N VAL A 144 3.96 4.23 2.57
CA VAL A 144 5.29 3.85 2.08
C VAL A 144 5.57 4.34 0.65
N SER A 145 4.56 4.32 -0.23
CA SER A 145 4.69 4.87 -1.59
C SER A 145 4.87 6.38 -1.60
N GLU A 146 4.14 7.10 -0.74
CA GLU A 146 4.26 8.55 -0.58
C GLU A 146 5.65 8.94 -0.11
N LEU A 147 6.23 8.16 0.83
CA LEU A 147 7.59 8.39 1.31
C LEU A 147 8.63 8.11 0.22
N THR A 148 8.50 6.98 -0.51
CA THR A 148 9.48 6.64 -1.57
C THR A 148 9.44 7.61 -2.74
N GLU A 149 8.27 8.17 -3.05
CA GLU A 149 8.06 9.12 -4.15
C GLU A 149 8.17 10.59 -3.71
N LEU A 150 8.48 10.84 -2.43
CA LEU A 150 8.60 12.19 -1.88
C LEU A 150 9.73 12.95 -2.57
N ARG A 151 9.40 14.14 -3.08
CA ARG A 151 10.34 15.02 -3.76
C ARG A 151 10.83 16.13 -2.84
N LEU A 152 12.08 16.53 -2.97
CA LEU A 152 12.65 17.68 -2.25
C LEU A 152 11.86 18.95 -2.53
N SER A 153 11.45 19.17 -3.78
CA SER A 153 10.63 20.29 -4.21
C SER A 153 9.22 20.34 -3.58
N ASN A 154 8.80 19.27 -2.92
CA ASN A 154 7.52 19.20 -2.21
C ASN A 154 7.66 19.31 -0.68
N ILE A 155 8.86 19.57 -0.16
CA ILE A 155 9.13 19.68 1.28
C ILE A 155 9.43 21.14 1.62
N TYR A 156 8.54 21.77 2.36
CA TYR A 156 8.59 23.18 2.75
C TYR A 156 9.03 23.25 4.22
N ARG A 157 10.35 23.06 4.45
CA ARG A 157 10.93 22.93 5.80
C ARG A 157 10.73 24.17 6.65
N LYS A 158 10.87 25.37 6.07
CA LYS A 158 10.69 26.63 6.79
C LYS A 158 9.27 26.83 7.27
N GLU A 159 8.32 26.36 6.49
CA GLU A 159 6.88 26.43 6.75
C GLU A 159 6.37 25.25 7.58
N GLY A 160 7.18 24.20 7.76
CA GLY A 160 6.87 23.03 8.58
C GLY A 160 5.88 22.05 7.96
N TYR A 161 5.76 21.99 6.64
CA TYR A 161 4.88 21.04 5.97
C TYR A 161 5.47 20.46 4.69
N MET A 162 4.87 19.38 4.23
CA MET A 162 5.14 18.76 2.93
C MET A 162 3.85 18.58 2.13
N ARG A 163 3.96 18.67 0.81
CA ARG A 163 2.88 18.43 -0.13
C ARG A 163 2.95 16.99 -0.63
N ILE A 164 1.91 16.23 -0.32
CA ILE A 164 1.83 14.81 -0.68
C ILE A 164 0.81 14.61 -1.80
N LEU A 165 1.21 13.89 -2.84
CA LEU A 165 0.33 13.43 -3.90
C LEU A 165 -0.33 12.12 -3.48
N GLY A 166 -1.63 12.13 -3.32
CA GLY A 166 -2.43 10.95 -3.00
C GLY A 166 -3.02 10.25 -4.23
N LYS A 167 -3.89 9.29 -3.99
CA LYS A 167 -4.62 8.56 -5.05
C LYS A 167 -5.43 9.54 -5.90
N GLY A 168 -5.37 9.38 -7.22
CA GLY A 168 -6.11 10.23 -8.16
C GLY A 168 -5.55 11.64 -8.29
N SER A 169 -4.24 11.84 -8.05
CA SER A 169 -3.55 13.14 -8.12
C SER A 169 -4.09 14.20 -7.14
N LYS A 170 -4.87 13.77 -6.14
CA LYS A 170 -5.31 14.68 -5.07
C LYS A 170 -4.10 15.06 -4.21
N GLN A 171 -3.93 16.34 -3.95
CA GLN A 171 -2.86 16.87 -3.11
C GLN A 171 -3.38 17.12 -1.70
N ARG A 172 -2.53 16.84 -0.71
CA ARG A 172 -2.75 17.27 0.67
C ARG A 172 -1.49 17.82 1.28
N LEU A 173 -1.64 18.73 2.23
CA LEU A 173 -0.55 19.23 3.05
C LEU A 173 -0.47 18.37 4.32
N VAL A 174 0.74 17.94 4.65
CA VAL A 174 1.03 17.14 5.83
C VAL A 174 2.09 17.86 6.65
N PRO A 175 1.84 18.12 7.94
CA PRO A 175 2.83 18.77 8.79
C PRO A 175 4.04 17.86 8.99
N ILE A 176 5.21 18.47 9.16
CA ILE A 176 6.46 17.81 9.53
C ILE A 176 6.71 18.11 11.01
N SER A 177 6.87 17.07 11.83
CA SER A 177 7.24 17.29 13.21
C SER A 177 8.65 17.91 13.32
N PRO A 178 8.95 18.72 14.36
CA PRO A 178 10.28 19.28 14.53
C PRO A 178 11.39 18.24 14.53
N VAL A 179 11.15 17.06 15.13
CA VAL A 179 12.10 15.96 15.18
C VAL A 179 12.32 15.36 13.78
N ALA A 180 11.24 15.15 13.02
CA ALA A 180 11.36 14.65 11.64
C ALA A 180 12.12 15.64 10.74
N ASP A 181 11.88 16.94 10.88
CA ASP A 181 12.58 17.98 10.12
C ASP A 181 14.05 18.03 10.47
N GLU A 182 14.42 17.96 11.75
CA GLU A 182 15.80 17.92 12.20
C GLU A 182 16.55 16.73 11.62
N GLN A 183 15.98 15.52 11.77
CA GLN A 183 16.60 14.28 11.26
C GLN A 183 16.70 14.28 9.75
N PHE A 184 15.70 14.81 9.08
CA PHE A 184 15.77 15.02 7.63
C PHE A 184 16.86 16.01 7.24
N GLY A 185 17.08 17.05 8.04
CA GLY A 185 18.19 17.98 7.85
C GLY A 185 19.58 17.32 7.92
N TYR A 186 19.80 16.39 8.85
CA TYR A 186 21.03 15.59 8.92
C TYR A 186 21.15 14.68 7.68
N TRP A 187 20.07 13.99 7.33
CA TRP A 187 20.06 13.18 6.12
C TRP A 187 20.38 13.97 4.85
N LEU A 188 19.89 15.21 4.70
CA LEU A 188 20.20 16.04 3.52
C LEU A 188 21.70 16.31 3.38
N LYS A 189 22.43 16.47 4.50
CA LYS A 189 23.90 16.61 4.47
C LYS A 189 24.57 15.34 3.96
N ASP A 190 24.16 14.16 4.47
CA ASP A 190 24.71 12.89 4.02
C ASP A 190 24.33 12.60 2.56
N ARG A 191 23.07 12.91 2.19
CA ARG A 191 22.58 12.76 0.83
C ARG A 191 23.42 13.56 -0.18
N SER A 192 23.88 14.75 0.19
CA SER A 192 24.69 15.60 -0.69
C SER A 192 26.07 15.02 -1.02
N GLN A 193 26.51 14.02 -0.27
CA GLN A 193 27.79 13.30 -0.50
C GLN A 193 27.64 12.09 -1.43
N LEU A 194 26.41 11.72 -1.81
CA LEU A 194 26.15 10.58 -2.68
C LEU A 194 26.36 10.94 -4.16
N ASP A 195 26.76 9.94 -4.95
CA ASP A 195 26.72 10.01 -6.43
C ASP A 195 25.26 9.87 -6.89
N ILE A 196 24.52 10.99 -6.85
CA ILE A 196 23.10 11.02 -7.10
C ILE A 196 22.84 10.86 -8.60
N LYS A 197 22.01 9.87 -8.96
CA LYS A 197 21.63 9.67 -10.36
C LYS A 197 20.69 10.78 -10.82
N PRO A 198 20.79 11.24 -12.09
CA PRO A 198 20.01 12.38 -12.59
C PRO A 198 18.51 12.24 -12.36
N GLU A 199 17.95 11.05 -12.60
CA GLU A 199 16.53 10.74 -12.40
C GLU A 199 16.08 10.79 -10.93
N ALA A 200 17.03 10.71 -9.99
CA ALA A 200 16.76 10.74 -8.54
C ALA A 200 17.14 12.07 -7.87
N SER A 201 17.53 13.08 -8.65
CA SER A 201 18.03 14.37 -8.14
C SER A 201 17.04 15.06 -7.19
N ASP A 202 15.74 15.00 -7.49
CA ASP A 202 14.65 15.60 -6.70
C ASP A 202 13.99 14.59 -5.72
N ILE A 203 14.44 13.33 -5.66
CA ILE A 203 13.88 12.34 -4.73
C ILE A 203 14.48 12.53 -3.34
N ALA A 204 13.63 12.58 -2.31
CA ALA A 204 14.06 12.84 -0.94
C ALA A 204 14.93 11.71 -0.36
N PHE A 205 14.51 10.45 -0.51
CA PHE A 205 15.17 9.30 0.09
C PHE A 205 15.85 8.39 -0.93
N LEU A 206 17.16 8.27 -0.81
CA LEU A 206 18.01 7.53 -1.73
C LEU A 206 18.70 6.34 -1.03
N ASN A 207 19.06 5.34 -1.81
CA ASN A 207 19.98 4.30 -1.38
C ASN A 207 21.44 4.76 -1.54
N HIS A 208 22.40 3.95 -1.09
CA HIS A 208 23.83 4.27 -1.17
C HIS A 208 24.37 4.37 -2.61
N TYR A 209 23.59 3.91 -3.62
CA TYR A 209 23.95 4.08 -5.04
C TYR A 209 23.38 5.37 -5.65
N GLY A 210 22.83 6.29 -4.86
CA GLY A 210 22.22 7.53 -5.34
C GLY A 210 20.91 7.34 -6.09
N ARG A 211 20.22 6.19 -5.92
CA ARG A 211 18.94 5.85 -6.54
C ARG A 211 17.81 5.88 -5.54
N GLN A 212 16.60 6.10 -6.02
CA GLN A 212 15.37 6.06 -5.22
C GLN A 212 15.26 4.76 -4.41
N LEU A 213 14.84 4.86 -3.15
CA LEU A 213 14.50 3.70 -2.34
C LEU A 213 13.21 3.04 -2.84
N THR A 214 13.21 1.71 -2.88
CA THR A 214 12.01 0.94 -3.19
C THR A 214 11.16 0.71 -1.94
N ARG A 215 9.87 0.44 -2.14
CA ARG A 215 8.98 0.05 -1.03
C ARG A 215 9.50 -1.16 -0.26
N ALA A 216 10.05 -2.15 -0.97
CA ALA A 216 10.63 -3.35 -0.36
C ALA A 216 11.81 -3.02 0.56
N MET A 217 12.67 -2.05 0.17
CA MET A 217 13.78 -1.60 1.03
C MET A 217 13.27 -0.93 2.31
N ILE A 218 12.22 -0.10 2.23
CA ILE A 218 11.61 0.51 3.42
C ILE A 218 11.01 -0.56 4.34
N PHE A 219 10.32 -1.56 3.78
CA PHE A 219 9.83 -2.70 4.56
C PHE A 219 10.96 -3.43 5.28
N THR A 220 12.08 -3.67 4.60
CA THR A 220 13.24 -4.33 5.19
C THR A 220 13.86 -3.50 6.33
N ILE A 221 13.95 -2.18 6.18
CA ILE A 221 14.46 -1.27 7.21
C ILE A 221 13.55 -1.37 8.45
N VAL A 222 12.24 -1.16 8.29
CA VAL A 222 11.26 -1.19 9.39
C VAL A 222 11.28 -2.55 10.11
N LYS A 223 11.26 -3.64 9.34
CA LYS A 223 11.28 -5.01 9.88
C LYS A 223 12.54 -5.28 10.70
N ARG A 224 13.72 -4.96 10.17
CA ARG A 224 15.00 -5.16 10.87
C ARG A 224 15.08 -4.36 12.19
N LEU A 225 14.59 -3.12 12.19
CA LEU A 225 14.58 -2.30 13.40
C LEU A 225 13.63 -2.88 14.46
N ALA A 226 12.45 -3.36 14.06
CA ALA A 226 11.52 -4.00 14.96
C ALA A 226 12.08 -5.32 15.54
N GLU A 227 12.71 -6.16 14.71
CA GLU A 227 13.38 -7.38 15.15
C GLU A 227 14.53 -7.09 16.11
N ALA A 228 15.37 -6.09 15.81
CA ALA A 228 16.48 -5.67 16.68
C ALA A 228 16.00 -5.10 18.02
N ALA A 229 14.83 -4.44 18.04
CA ALA A 229 14.18 -3.96 19.25
C ALA A 229 13.46 -5.06 20.04
N GLY A 230 13.49 -6.31 19.58
CA GLY A 230 12.82 -7.44 20.24
C GLY A 230 11.30 -7.43 20.15
N ILE A 231 10.73 -6.67 19.22
CA ILE A 231 9.27 -6.55 19.03
C ILE A 231 8.76 -7.81 18.32
N ARG A 232 7.86 -8.54 19.00
CA ARG A 232 7.30 -9.81 18.48
C ARG A 232 6.12 -9.63 17.51
N LYS A 233 5.57 -8.41 17.43
CA LYS A 233 4.47 -8.06 16.51
C LYS A 233 4.93 -8.07 15.05
N THR A 234 4.00 -8.30 14.14
CA THR A 234 4.28 -8.19 12.69
C THR A 234 4.29 -6.73 12.25
N ILE A 235 5.47 -6.11 12.21
CA ILE A 235 5.62 -4.68 11.94
C ILE A 235 5.90 -4.40 10.47
N SER A 236 5.22 -3.38 9.98
CA SER A 236 5.33 -2.86 8.61
C SER A 236 5.23 -1.32 8.61
N PRO A 237 5.54 -0.64 7.50
CA PRO A 237 5.29 0.79 7.38
C PRO A 237 3.82 1.18 7.61
N HIS A 238 2.88 0.28 7.30
CA HIS A 238 1.45 0.50 7.61
C HIS A 238 1.17 0.47 9.10
N THR A 239 1.89 -0.34 9.86
CA THR A 239 1.77 -0.40 11.33
C THR A 239 2.17 0.95 11.95
N LEU A 240 3.29 1.56 11.51
CA LEU A 240 3.71 2.89 11.98
C LEU A 240 2.65 3.96 11.69
N ARG A 241 2.12 3.98 10.47
CA ARG A 241 1.04 4.90 10.10
C ARG A 241 -0.24 4.66 10.91
N HIS A 242 -0.59 3.41 11.17
CA HIS A 242 -1.74 3.06 11.98
C HIS A 242 -1.54 3.50 13.44
N SER A 243 -0.35 3.27 14.00
CA SER A 243 0.00 3.74 15.35
C SER A 243 -0.08 5.26 15.45
N PHE A 244 0.40 6.01 14.44
CA PHE A 244 0.23 7.46 14.39
C PHE A 244 -1.24 7.88 14.48
N ALA A 245 -2.12 7.28 13.67
CA ALA A 245 -3.54 7.59 13.68
C ALA A 245 -4.20 7.27 15.04
N THR A 246 -3.87 6.10 15.60
CA THR A 246 -4.39 5.66 16.89
C THR A 246 -3.94 6.59 18.03
N HIS A 247 -2.67 6.96 18.05
CA HIS A 247 -2.13 7.87 19.08
C HIS A 247 -2.72 9.27 18.96
N LEU A 248 -2.92 9.80 17.76
CA LEU A 248 -3.63 11.07 17.58
C LEU A 248 -5.05 11.02 18.14
N LEU A 249 -5.78 9.94 17.87
CA LEU A 249 -7.14 9.76 18.35
C LEU A 249 -7.18 9.64 19.89
N GLN A 250 -6.28 8.85 20.48
CA GLN A 250 -6.15 8.69 21.92
C GLN A 250 -5.80 10.01 22.63
N ASN A 251 -5.07 10.89 21.95
CA ASN A 251 -4.73 12.23 22.42
C ASN A 251 -5.82 13.29 22.12
N GLY A 252 -7.02 12.86 21.69
CA GLY A 252 -8.18 13.73 21.52
C GLY A 252 -8.24 14.49 20.19
N ALA A 253 -7.43 14.12 19.19
CA ALA A 253 -7.54 14.74 17.87
C ALA A 253 -8.88 14.35 17.20
N ASP A 254 -9.47 15.36 16.53
CA ASP A 254 -10.70 15.14 15.76
C ASP A 254 -10.47 14.13 14.62
N LEU A 255 -11.40 13.18 14.47
CA LEU A 255 -11.33 12.14 13.48
C LEU A 255 -11.27 12.66 12.04
N ARG A 256 -11.94 13.79 11.76
CA ARG A 256 -11.92 14.44 10.43
C ARG A 256 -10.53 15.01 10.12
N ILE A 257 -9.86 15.56 11.14
CA ILE A 257 -8.48 16.05 10.99
C ILE A 257 -7.56 14.88 10.67
N ILE A 258 -7.69 13.76 11.40
CA ILE A 258 -6.91 12.54 11.13
C ILE A 258 -7.17 12.03 9.72
N GLN A 259 -8.43 12.01 9.27
CA GLN A 259 -8.80 11.60 7.91
C GLN A 259 -8.14 12.49 6.84
N GLN A 260 -8.15 13.80 7.04
CA GLN A 260 -7.51 14.76 6.13
C GLN A 260 -5.99 14.57 6.07
N LEU A 261 -5.33 14.47 7.23
CA LEU A 261 -3.89 14.23 7.32
C LEU A 261 -3.47 12.95 6.62
N LEU A 262 -4.25 11.89 6.82
CA LEU A 262 -3.98 10.59 6.21
C LEU A 262 -4.46 10.47 4.76
N GLY A 263 -5.30 11.38 4.27
CA GLY A 263 -5.91 11.27 2.94
C GLY A 263 -6.77 9.99 2.83
N LEU A 264 -7.69 9.81 3.80
CA LEU A 264 -8.69 8.74 3.80
C LEU A 264 -9.99 9.28 3.20
N GLU A 265 -10.53 8.63 2.18
CA GLU A 265 -11.69 9.15 1.43
C GLU A 265 -13.03 8.79 2.09
N TYR A 266 -13.12 7.76 2.97
CA TYR A 266 -14.39 7.30 3.55
C TYR A 266 -14.26 6.64 4.94
N THR A 267 -15.38 6.67 5.67
CA THR A 267 -15.62 6.15 7.03
C THR A 267 -15.30 4.67 7.25
N VAL A 268 -15.35 3.82 6.22
CA VAL A 268 -15.08 2.37 6.34
C VAL A 268 -13.67 2.04 6.82
N THR A 269 -12.68 2.89 6.47
CA THR A 269 -11.32 2.77 7.00
C THR A 269 -11.18 3.34 8.42
N THR A 270 -12.19 4.03 8.89
CA THR A 270 -12.21 4.71 10.19
C THR A 270 -12.85 3.85 11.27
N GLU A 271 -13.72 2.88 10.91
CA GLU A 271 -14.26 1.86 11.83
C GLU A 271 -13.17 1.02 12.51
N ILE A 272 -11.94 1.04 11.97
CA ILE A 272 -10.78 0.37 12.56
C ILE A 272 -10.24 1.16 13.78
N TYR A 273 -10.58 2.43 13.90
CA TYR A 273 -10.10 3.33 14.97
C TYR A 273 -11.16 3.65 16.04
N THR A 274 -12.39 3.23 15.82
CA THR A 274 -13.50 3.33 16.78
C THR A 274 -13.87 1.97 17.33
#